data_3196014115d48234059e0e63e8ad8c62
#
_entry.id   3196014115d48234059e0e63e8ad8c62
#
_cell.length_a   1.000
_cell.length_b   1.000
_cell.length_c   1.000
_cell.angle_alpha   90.00
_cell.angle_beta   90.00
_cell.angle_gamma   90.00
#
_symmetry.space_group_name_H-M   'P 1'
#
loop_
_entity.id
_entity.type
_entity.pdbx_description
1 polymer ?
#
loop_
_entity_poly.entity_id
_entity_poly.type
_entity_poly.pdbx_seq_one_letter_code
_entity_poly.pdbx_strand_id
1 'polypeptide(L)'
;MTLQQLLAGLETGEQDFEAVQAWILAHYDYTPAGFVNGLGDEAVSNPPGTNEGSCRLFAFALDQGLDADTTLRCFGRHYRHVLADPAGSDHGNIRQFMRHGWAGIRFDGQPLTRKIG
;
A
#
# COMPACT_ATOMS: atom_id res chain seq x y z
N MET A 1 -14.08 -13.22 4.32
CA MET A 1 -13.64 -12.78 2.98
C MET A 1 -12.25 -13.32 2.71
N THR A 2 -12.04 -13.92 1.55
CA THR A 2 -10.72 -14.33 1.11
C THR A 2 -9.98 -13.16 0.47
N LEU A 3 -8.65 -13.28 0.31
CA LEU A 3 -7.87 -12.28 -0.40
C LEU A 3 -8.40 -12.10 -1.84
N GLN A 4 -8.73 -13.19 -2.52
CA GLN A 4 -9.25 -13.13 -3.88
C GLN A 4 -10.58 -12.37 -3.95
N GLN A 5 -11.47 -12.58 -2.97
CA GLN A 5 -12.74 -11.85 -2.90
C GLN A 5 -12.50 -10.35 -2.65
N LEU A 6 -11.54 -10.02 -1.79
CA LEU A 6 -11.16 -8.63 -1.54
C LEU A 6 -10.65 -7.96 -2.82
N LEU A 7 -9.71 -8.61 -3.53
CA LEU A 7 -9.14 -8.05 -4.76
C LEU A 7 -10.19 -7.90 -5.86
N ALA A 8 -11.09 -8.87 -6.01
CA ALA A 8 -12.19 -8.76 -6.97
C ALA A 8 -13.13 -7.60 -6.62
N GLY A 9 -13.44 -7.42 -5.35
CA GLY A 9 -14.28 -6.31 -4.88
C GLY A 9 -13.66 -4.94 -5.13
N LEU A 10 -12.35 -4.84 -5.08
CA LEU A 10 -11.64 -3.60 -5.41
C LEU A 10 -11.79 -3.25 -6.89
N GLU A 11 -11.80 -4.23 -7.78
CA GLU A 11 -12.01 -4.01 -9.22
C GLU A 11 -13.42 -3.51 -9.53
N THR A 12 -14.43 -4.03 -8.84
CA THR A 12 -15.82 -3.66 -9.07
C THR A 12 -16.27 -2.42 -8.31
N GLY A 13 -15.48 -1.98 -7.33
CA GLY A 13 -15.83 -0.87 -6.45
C GLY A 13 -16.68 -1.29 -5.24
N GLU A 14 -16.96 -2.58 -5.07
CA GLU A 14 -17.68 -3.08 -3.88
C GLU A 14 -16.83 -2.99 -2.62
N GLN A 15 -15.50 -3.02 -2.77
CA GLN A 15 -14.54 -2.87 -1.69
C GLN A 15 -13.65 -1.66 -1.93
N ASP A 16 -13.09 -1.09 -0.86
CA ASP A 16 -12.25 0.08 -0.95
C ASP A 16 -11.04 -0.07 0.00
N PHE A 17 -10.23 0.96 0.09
CA PHE A 17 -9.01 1.01 0.89
C PHE A 17 -9.24 0.54 2.34
N GLU A 18 -10.33 0.95 2.96
CA GLU A 18 -10.65 0.58 4.35
C GLU A 18 -10.83 -0.93 4.52
N ALA A 19 -11.40 -1.60 3.52
CA ALA A 19 -11.53 -3.06 3.55
C ALA A 19 -10.16 -3.75 3.49
N VAL A 20 -9.23 -3.19 2.73
CA VAL A 20 -7.85 -3.69 2.68
C VAL A 20 -7.19 -3.55 4.05
N GLN A 21 -7.30 -2.37 4.67
CA GLN A 21 -6.74 -2.14 6.00
C GLN A 21 -7.33 -3.10 7.04
N ALA A 22 -8.64 -3.30 7.00
CA ALA A 22 -9.31 -4.24 7.91
C ALA A 22 -8.83 -5.68 7.70
N TRP A 23 -8.67 -6.10 6.46
CA TRP A 23 -8.17 -7.44 6.12
C TRP A 23 -6.74 -7.63 6.63
N ILE A 24 -5.88 -6.63 6.45
CA ILE A 24 -4.50 -6.66 6.94
C ILE A 24 -4.48 -6.84 8.47
N LEU A 25 -5.23 -6.02 9.18
CA LEU A 25 -5.26 -6.07 10.65
C LEU A 25 -5.89 -7.35 11.19
N ALA A 26 -6.74 -8.00 10.41
CA ALA A 26 -7.32 -9.31 10.78
C ALA A 26 -6.30 -10.45 10.63
N HIS A 27 -5.31 -10.32 9.74
CA HIS A 27 -4.39 -11.40 9.40
C HIS A 27 -2.93 -11.15 9.81
N TYR A 28 -2.60 -9.92 10.22
CA TYR A 28 -1.24 -9.53 10.58
C TYR A 28 -1.22 -8.73 11.86
N ASP A 29 -0.11 -8.84 12.59
CA ASP A 29 0.24 -7.91 13.66
C ASP A 29 1.07 -6.78 13.07
N TYR A 30 0.73 -5.54 13.39
CA TYR A 30 1.39 -4.36 12.86
C TYR A 30 2.31 -3.74 13.91
N THR A 31 3.54 -3.43 13.50
CA THR A 31 4.51 -2.66 14.29
C THR A 31 4.96 -1.47 13.44
N PRO A 32 4.79 -0.24 13.91
CA PRO A 32 5.24 0.92 13.12
C PRO A 32 6.70 0.82 12.71
N ALA A 33 6.96 1.08 11.42
CA ALA A 33 8.30 1.08 10.86
C ALA A 33 8.40 2.16 9.81
N GLY A 34 9.59 2.72 9.65
CA GLY A 34 9.86 3.66 8.58
C GLY A 34 10.01 2.96 7.24
N PHE A 35 9.75 3.69 6.17
CA PHE A 35 10.01 3.18 4.82
C PHE A 35 10.29 4.33 3.87
N VAL A 36 11.04 4.02 2.81
CA VAL A 36 11.32 4.95 1.72
C VAL A 36 10.58 4.44 0.48
N ASN A 37 10.01 5.37 -0.28
CA ASN A 37 9.24 5.07 -1.48
C ASN A 37 9.68 6.00 -2.60
N GLY A 38 10.20 5.43 -3.67
CA GLY A 38 10.74 6.15 -4.80
C GLY A 38 12.25 6.02 -4.92
N LEU A 39 12.79 6.63 -5.97
CA LEU A 39 14.22 6.58 -6.28
C LEU A 39 14.76 7.99 -6.49
N GLY A 40 16.03 8.19 -6.16
CA GLY A 40 16.73 9.45 -6.36
C GLY A 40 16.15 10.58 -5.52
N ASP A 41 16.17 11.79 -6.06
CA ASP A 41 15.73 12.99 -5.34
C ASP A 41 14.22 13.04 -5.11
N GLU A 42 13.46 12.23 -5.82
CA GLU A 42 12.00 12.20 -5.68
C GLU A 42 11.53 11.30 -4.55
N ALA A 43 12.42 10.47 -3.99
CA ALA A 43 12.07 9.51 -2.97
C ALA A 43 11.42 10.16 -1.75
N VAL A 44 10.35 9.55 -1.26
CA VAL A 44 9.63 10.03 -0.09
C VAL A 44 10.03 9.18 1.11
N SER A 45 10.56 9.83 2.15
CA SER A 45 10.86 9.18 3.42
C SER A 45 9.65 9.26 4.33
N ASN A 46 9.25 8.11 4.88
CA ASN A 46 8.11 8.01 5.78
C ASN A 46 8.61 7.49 7.14
N PRO A 47 8.76 8.37 8.14
CA PRO A 47 9.18 7.93 9.49
C PRO A 47 8.13 6.98 10.12
N PRO A 48 8.53 6.17 11.10
CA PRO A 48 7.58 5.30 11.80
C PRO A 48 6.39 6.11 12.33
N GLY A 49 5.18 5.57 12.16
CA GLY A 49 3.96 6.24 12.59
C GLY A 49 3.41 7.27 11.60
N THR A 50 4.09 7.47 10.47
CA THR A 50 3.66 8.38 9.41
C THR A 50 3.22 7.56 8.20
N ASN A 51 2.07 7.92 7.60
CA ASN A 51 1.50 7.19 6.46
C ASN A 51 1.36 5.70 6.75
N GLU A 52 0.82 5.38 7.91
CA GLU A 52 0.74 4.01 8.40
C GLU A 52 -0.11 3.11 7.50
N GLY A 53 -1.18 3.65 6.92
CA GLY A 53 -2.00 2.90 5.97
C GLY A 53 -1.21 2.46 4.75
N SER A 54 -0.37 3.34 4.20
CA SER A 54 0.51 3.00 3.08
C SER A 54 1.58 2.00 3.51
N CYS A 55 2.16 2.18 4.70
CA CYS A 55 3.15 1.25 5.23
C CYS A 55 2.58 -0.17 5.32
N ARG A 56 1.41 -0.31 5.92
CA ARG A 56 0.73 -1.61 6.04
C ARG A 56 0.41 -2.19 4.67
N LEU A 57 -0.11 -1.38 3.76
CA LEU A 57 -0.52 -1.84 2.43
C LEU A 57 0.68 -2.34 1.62
N PHE A 58 1.78 -1.59 1.58
CA PHE A 58 2.96 -2.02 0.85
C PHE A 58 3.59 -3.27 1.46
N ALA A 59 3.66 -3.36 2.79
CA ALA A 59 4.20 -4.54 3.46
C ALA A 59 3.33 -5.78 3.21
N PHE A 60 2.02 -5.62 3.26
CA PHE A 60 1.04 -6.66 2.94
C PHE A 60 1.20 -7.15 1.49
N ALA A 61 1.24 -6.21 0.55
CA ALA A 61 1.34 -6.55 -0.87
C ALA A 61 2.66 -7.25 -1.18
N LEU A 62 3.75 -6.82 -0.56
CA LEU A 62 5.06 -7.46 -0.71
C LEU A 62 5.01 -8.90 -0.18
N ASP A 63 4.43 -9.10 1.00
CA ASP A 63 4.30 -10.43 1.62
C ASP A 63 3.43 -11.37 0.78
N GLN A 64 2.38 -10.85 0.15
CA GLN A 64 1.48 -11.63 -0.70
C GLN A 64 1.98 -11.78 -2.15
N GLY A 65 3.08 -11.15 -2.50
CA GLY A 65 3.65 -11.24 -3.84
C GLY A 65 2.80 -10.54 -4.90
N LEU A 66 2.10 -9.46 -4.54
CA LEU A 66 1.26 -8.74 -5.47
C LEU A 66 2.12 -7.91 -6.43
N ASP A 67 1.71 -7.85 -7.70
CA ASP A 67 2.37 -6.97 -8.66
C ASP A 67 2.01 -5.50 -8.39
N ALA A 68 2.69 -4.58 -9.09
CA ALA A 68 2.50 -3.16 -8.87
C ALA A 68 1.07 -2.71 -9.17
N ASP A 69 0.47 -3.19 -10.25
CA ASP A 69 -0.90 -2.81 -10.61
C ASP A 69 -1.91 -3.24 -9.56
N THR A 70 -1.84 -4.48 -9.10
CA THR A 70 -2.74 -5.00 -8.07
C THR A 70 -2.54 -4.24 -6.76
N THR A 71 -1.29 -3.94 -6.41
CA THR A 71 -0.96 -3.16 -5.22
C THR A 71 -1.59 -1.76 -5.28
N LEU A 72 -1.50 -1.09 -6.42
CA LEU A 72 -2.10 0.23 -6.60
C LEU A 72 -3.63 0.19 -6.46
N ARG A 73 -4.27 -0.85 -6.99
CA ARG A 73 -5.73 -1.01 -6.85
C ARG A 73 -6.16 -1.16 -5.39
N CYS A 74 -5.29 -1.68 -4.54
CA CYS A 74 -5.58 -1.80 -3.10
C CYS A 74 -5.73 -0.44 -2.40
N PHE A 75 -5.26 0.65 -2.99
CA PHE A 75 -5.51 1.99 -2.48
C PHE A 75 -6.94 2.47 -2.77
N GLY A 76 -7.69 1.76 -3.61
CA GLY A 76 -9.09 2.04 -3.90
C GLY A 76 -9.32 3.43 -4.46
N ARG A 77 -10.25 4.20 -3.85
CA ARG A 77 -10.58 5.55 -4.32
C ARG A 77 -9.38 6.50 -4.33
N HIS A 78 -8.40 6.30 -3.47
CA HIS A 78 -7.21 7.17 -3.42
C HIS A 78 -6.39 7.03 -4.71
N TYR A 79 -6.27 5.82 -5.23
CA TYR A 79 -5.61 5.60 -6.51
C TYR A 79 -6.42 6.20 -7.66
N ARG A 80 -7.74 6.00 -7.65
CA ARG A 80 -8.62 6.60 -8.67
C ARG A 80 -8.53 8.13 -8.67
N HIS A 81 -8.41 8.74 -7.48
CA HIS A 81 -8.22 10.18 -7.36
C HIS A 81 -6.93 10.65 -8.04
N VAL A 82 -5.84 9.91 -7.85
CA VAL A 82 -4.56 10.21 -8.51
C VAL A 82 -4.68 10.07 -10.02
N LEU A 83 -5.36 9.04 -10.50
CA LEU A 83 -5.56 8.84 -11.95
C LEU A 83 -6.37 9.98 -12.56
N ALA A 84 -7.32 10.55 -11.82
CA ALA A 84 -8.13 11.68 -12.28
C ALA A 84 -7.38 13.02 -12.21
N ASP A 85 -6.27 13.09 -11.47
CA ASP A 85 -5.47 14.31 -11.30
C ASP A 85 -3.98 13.98 -11.46
N PRO A 86 -3.53 13.63 -12.67
CA PRO A 86 -2.15 13.18 -12.88
C PRO A 86 -1.10 14.27 -12.62
N ALA A 87 -1.48 15.55 -12.69
CA ALA A 87 -0.56 16.67 -12.45
C ALA A 87 -0.55 17.12 -10.98
N GLY A 88 -1.35 16.49 -10.11
CA GLY A 88 -1.42 16.86 -8.71
C GLY A 88 -0.17 16.44 -7.91
N SER A 89 -0.10 16.91 -6.67
CA SER A 89 1.03 16.63 -5.77
C SER A 89 0.63 15.92 -4.49
N ASP A 90 -0.64 15.65 -4.29
CA ASP A 90 -1.13 14.86 -3.15
C ASP A 90 -0.87 13.35 -3.35
N HIS A 91 -1.11 12.55 -2.33
CA HIS A 91 -0.89 11.10 -2.38
C HIS A 91 0.51 10.73 -2.89
N GLY A 92 1.53 11.36 -2.29
CA GLY A 92 2.92 11.20 -2.73
C GLY A 92 3.38 9.74 -2.80
N ASN A 93 2.94 8.88 -1.86
CA ASN A 93 3.31 7.48 -1.87
C ASN A 93 2.70 6.73 -3.05
N ILE A 94 1.46 7.02 -3.43
CA ILE A 94 0.84 6.41 -4.61
C ILE A 94 1.60 6.85 -5.86
N ARG A 95 1.88 8.15 -6.00
CA ARG A 95 2.54 8.70 -7.19
C ARG A 95 3.95 8.15 -7.36
N GLN A 96 4.72 8.05 -6.28
CA GLN A 96 6.06 7.48 -6.34
C GLN A 96 6.02 5.99 -6.71
N PHE A 97 5.08 5.24 -6.16
CA PHE A 97 4.94 3.82 -6.49
C PHE A 97 4.51 3.62 -7.95
N MET A 98 3.68 4.50 -8.51
CA MET A 98 3.33 4.47 -9.93
C MET A 98 4.56 4.64 -10.82
N ARG A 99 5.52 5.47 -10.40
CA ARG A 99 6.75 5.75 -11.17
C ARG A 99 7.80 4.67 -11.04
N HIS A 100 8.02 4.18 -9.83
CA HIS A 100 9.19 3.36 -9.52
C HIS A 100 8.85 1.94 -9.08
N GLY A 101 7.60 1.67 -8.72
CA GLY A 101 7.16 0.35 -8.31
C GLY A 101 7.94 -0.18 -7.12
N TRP A 102 8.08 -1.49 -7.08
CA TRP A 102 8.76 -2.18 -5.98
C TRP A 102 10.24 -1.83 -5.85
N ALA A 103 10.89 -1.43 -6.94
CA ALA A 103 12.29 -1.03 -6.88
C ALA A 103 12.53 0.15 -5.94
N GLY A 104 11.51 0.99 -5.73
CA GLY A 104 11.62 2.15 -4.86
C GLY A 104 11.23 1.92 -3.40
N ILE A 105 10.71 0.74 -3.06
CA ILE A 105 10.25 0.46 -1.69
C ILE A 105 11.34 -0.17 -0.85
N ARG A 106 11.66 0.46 0.29
CA ARG A 106 12.63 -0.06 1.26
C ARG A 106 12.10 0.20 2.67
N PHE A 107 12.00 -0.87 3.48
CA PHE A 107 11.55 -0.78 4.87
C PHE A 107 12.75 -0.74 5.82
N ASP A 108 12.62 0.02 6.90
CA ASP A 108 13.61 0.08 7.99
C ASP A 108 13.38 -0.98 9.06
N GLY A 109 12.48 -1.92 8.82
CA GLY A 109 12.14 -2.97 9.77
C GLY A 109 11.13 -3.90 9.16
N GLN A 110 10.37 -4.58 10.02
CA GLN A 110 9.32 -5.50 9.60
C GLN A 110 7.99 -5.02 10.14
N PRO A 111 7.23 -4.22 9.35
CA PRO A 111 5.98 -3.64 9.86
C PRO A 111 4.86 -4.66 10.06
N LEU A 112 4.86 -5.77 9.32
CA LEU A 112 3.82 -6.79 9.45
C LEU A 112 4.42 -8.15 9.78
N THR A 113 3.74 -8.86 10.69
CA THR A 113 4.02 -10.25 11.01
C THR A 113 2.71 -11.02 10.92
N ARG A 114 2.68 -12.13 10.19
CA ARG A 114 1.46 -12.93 10.07
C ARG A 114 1.03 -13.44 11.44
N LYS A 115 -0.27 -13.34 11.71
CA LYS A 115 -0.83 -13.89 12.95
C LYS A 115 -0.74 -15.41 12.94
N ILE A 116 -0.50 -15.99 14.12
CA ILE A 116 -0.48 -17.42 14.32
C ILE A 116 -1.91 -17.88 14.57
N GLY A 117 -2.31 -18.94 13.91
CA GLY A 117 -3.62 -19.50 14.19
C GLY A 117 -4.37 -19.99 13.01
#